data_566bf1c28201787fa68741f524e98b30
#
_entry.id   566bf1c28201787fa68741f524e98b30
#
_cell.length_a   1.000
_cell.length_b   1.000
_cell.length_c   1.000
_cell.angle_alpha   90.00
_cell.angle_beta   90.00
_cell.angle_gamma   90.00
#
_symmetry.space_group_name_H-M   'P 1'
#
loop_
_entity.id
_entity.type
_entity.pdbx_description
1 polymer ?
#
loop_
_entity_poly.entity_id
_entity_poly.type
_entity_poly.pdbx_seq_one_letter_code
_entity_poly.pdbx_strand_id
1 'polypeptide(L)'
;ALALHLHSIKNKFYALSAQTGATKVDSWIDIEGGIGNVFANASLRKNFPDLPYHVDGDMAPLSKNGTFIGHHIMMPREGVAIHINAFNFPIWGMLEKISVNLMAGVPAIVKPATITCYLTEMMVREIVDSEILPEGSLQLICGSARGIIDNVETGDIVTFTGSASTGMMLKANPRLIEKAVSFNMEADSLNCSVLGEDAVPGTAEFDLFIKEVQREMTVKAGQKCTAVRRIIVPEKLVEDVQ
;
A
#
# COMPACT_ATOMS: atom_id res chain seq x y z
N ALA A 1 -17.27 5.32 -8.88
CA ALA A 1 -17.38 6.79 -8.89
C ALA A 1 -16.06 7.44 -8.47
N LEU A 2 -15.51 7.15 -7.26
CA LEU A 2 -14.32 7.81 -6.69
C LEU A 2 -13.10 7.77 -7.64
N ALA A 3 -12.73 6.60 -8.16
CA ALA A 3 -11.58 6.47 -9.07
C ALA A 3 -11.72 7.33 -10.34
N LEU A 4 -12.93 7.42 -10.89
CA LEU A 4 -13.22 8.28 -12.05
C LEU A 4 -13.08 9.76 -11.70
N HIS A 5 -13.58 10.16 -10.54
CA HIS A 5 -13.44 11.54 -10.05
C HIS A 5 -11.96 11.91 -9.91
N LEU A 6 -11.17 11.11 -9.16
CA LEU A 6 -9.75 11.37 -8.96
C LEU A 6 -8.96 11.40 -10.28
N HIS A 7 -9.29 10.50 -11.21
CA HIS A 7 -8.68 10.50 -12.54
C HIS A 7 -8.97 11.78 -13.32
N SER A 8 -10.20 12.32 -13.23
CA SER A 8 -10.59 13.56 -13.92
C SER A 8 -9.84 14.80 -13.43
N ILE A 9 -9.43 14.82 -12.15
CA ILE A 9 -8.74 15.96 -11.52
C ILE A 9 -7.24 15.74 -11.30
N LYS A 10 -6.67 14.65 -11.81
CA LYS A 10 -5.27 14.23 -11.54
C LYS A 10 -4.21 15.30 -11.79
N ASN A 11 -4.45 16.23 -12.74
CA ASN A 11 -3.51 17.31 -13.05
C ASN A 11 -3.24 18.25 -11.86
N LYS A 12 -4.20 18.40 -10.93
CA LYS A 12 -3.99 19.16 -9.69
C LYS A 12 -2.86 18.55 -8.85
N PHE A 13 -2.81 17.21 -8.78
CA PHE A 13 -1.82 16.48 -7.98
C PHE A 13 -0.43 16.52 -8.63
N TYR A 14 -0.34 16.50 -9.94
CA TYR A 14 0.94 16.64 -10.66
C TYR A 14 1.62 17.98 -10.34
N ALA A 15 0.88 19.09 -10.34
CA ALA A 15 1.43 20.39 -10.03
C ALA A 15 2.04 20.45 -8.62
N LEU A 16 1.37 19.83 -7.65
CA LEU A 16 1.85 19.79 -6.27
C LEU A 16 2.97 18.76 -6.08
N SER A 17 2.90 17.61 -6.77
CA SER A 17 3.93 16.55 -6.69
C SER A 17 5.31 17.04 -7.15
N ALA A 18 5.38 17.95 -8.13
CA ALA A 18 6.63 18.56 -8.57
C ALA A 18 7.39 19.27 -7.43
N GLN A 19 6.70 19.74 -6.41
CA GLN A 19 7.31 20.39 -5.25
C GLN A 19 8.05 19.40 -4.32
N THR A 20 7.81 18.10 -4.45
CA THR A 20 8.60 17.07 -3.74
C THR A 20 9.96 16.80 -4.39
N GLY A 21 10.24 17.40 -5.55
CA GLY A 21 11.39 17.07 -6.40
C GLY A 21 11.13 15.86 -7.32
N ALA A 22 9.92 15.30 -7.33
CA ALA A 22 9.55 14.19 -8.18
C ALA A 22 9.53 14.61 -9.66
N THR A 23 10.08 13.76 -10.51
CA THR A 23 9.94 13.90 -11.97
C THR A 23 8.50 13.65 -12.38
N LYS A 24 8.14 14.00 -13.64
CA LYS A 24 6.80 13.69 -14.16
C LYS A 24 6.51 12.18 -14.16
N VAL A 25 7.52 11.35 -14.43
CA VAL A 25 7.40 9.88 -14.40
C VAL A 25 7.19 9.37 -12.99
N ASP A 26 7.94 9.87 -12.02
CA ASP A 26 7.79 9.50 -10.62
C ASP A 26 6.42 9.90 -10.07
N SER A 27 5.95 11.11 -10.44
CA SER A 27 4.60 11.58 -10.09
C SER A 27 3.52 10.72 -10.72
N TRP A 28 3.71 10.28 -11.97
CA TRP A 28 2.79 9.37 -12.65
C TRP A 28 2.65 8.04 -11.92
N ILE A 29 3.77 7.46 -11.48
CA ILE A 29 3.76 6.21 -10.70
C ILE A 29 2.94 6.38 -9.43
N ASP A 30 3.15 7.45 -8.66
CA ASP A 30 2.46 7.68 -7.39
C ASP A 30 0.97 8.01 -7.61
N ILE A 31 0.66 8.94 -8.51
CA ILE A 31 -0.71 9.45 -8.69
C ILE A 31 -1.57 8.44 -9.46
N GLU A 32 -1.16 8.09 -10.69
CA GLU A 32 -2.00 7.22 -11.52
C GLU A 32 -1.93 5.76 -11.09
N GLY A 33 -0.78 5.31 -10.56
CA GLY A 33 -0.69 4.00 -9.92
C GLY A 33 -1.61 3.87 -8.70
N GLY A 34 -1.65 4.90 -7.85
CA GLY A 34 -2.58 4.95 -6.72
C GLY A 34 -4.04 4.94 -7.15
N ILE A 35 -4.42 5.77 -8.13
CA ILE A 35 -5.79 5.79 -8.70
C ILE A 35 -6.12 4.43 -9.35
N GLY A 36 -5.13 3.80 -10.01
CA GLY A 36 -5.26 2.45 -10.58
C GLY A 36 -5.64 1.40 -9.54
N ASN A 37 -5.07 1.48 -8.33
CA ASN A 37 -5.46 0.60 -7.22
C ASN A 37 -6.93 0.76 -6.82
N VAL A 38 -7.46 2.00 -6.82
CA VAL A 38 -8.88 2.23 -6.54
C VAL A 38 -9.76 1.60 -7.63
N PHE A 39 -9.38 1.71 -8.92
CA PHE A 39 -10.09 1.02 -10.01
C PHE A 39 -10.04 -0.50 -9.85
N ALA A 40 -8.86 -1.06 -9.57
CA ALA A 40 -8.67 -2.49 -9.43
C ALA A 40 -9.53 -3.05 -8.28
N ASN A 41 -9.45 -2.46 -7.10
CA ASN A 41 -10.25 -2.89 -5.94
C ASN A 41 -11.75 -2.70 -6.20
N ALA A 42 -12.18 -1.58 -6.78
CA ALA A 42 -13.58 -1.36 -7.13
C ALA A 42 -14.12 -2.42 -8.12
N SER A 43 -13.27 -2.95 -9.01
CA SER A 43 -13.66 -4.01 -9.94
C SER A 43 -14.01 -5.33 -9.25
N LEU A 44 -13.45 -5.56 -8.05
CA LEU A 44 -13.73 -6.75 -7.25
C LEU A 44 -15.15 -6.76 -6.68
N ARG A 45 -15.82 -5.59 -6.60
CA ARG A 45 -17.19 -5.47 -6.06
C ARG A 45 -18.16 -6.43 -6.73
N LYS A 46 -17.98 -6.68 -8.03
CA LYS A 46 -18.83 -7.61 -8.81
C LYS A 46 -18.75 -9.07 -8.33
N ASN A 47 -17.68 -9.43 -7.59
CA ASN A 47 -17.47 -10.78 -7.07
C ASN A 47 -18.18 -11.02 -5.73
N PHE A 48 -18.74 -9.96 -5.15
CA PHE A 48 -19.40 -10.03 -3.85
C PHE A 48 -20.90 -9.76 -4.02
N PRO A 49 -21.77 -10.48 -3.28
CA PRO A 49 -23.20 -10.22 -3.28
C PRO A 49 -23.52 -8.86 -2.65
N ASP A 50 -24.70 -8.35 -2.89
CA ASP A 50 -25.20 -7.14 -2.22
C ASP A 50 -25.83 -7.51 -0.86
N LEU A 51 -24.99 -8.05 0.00
CA LEU A 51 -25.32 -8.52 1.35
C LEU A 51 -24.26 -7.99 2.34
N PRO A 52 -24.61 -7.88 3.62
CA PRO A 52 -23.66 -7.46 4.66
C PRO A 52 -22.64 -8.54 5.03
N TYR A 53 -22.62 -9.66 4.32
CA TYR A 53 -21.67 -10.75 4.51
C TYR A 53 -21.38 -11.43 3.17
N HIS A 54 -20.28 -12.16 3.09
CA HIS A 54 -19.91 -13.00 1.95
C HIS A 54 -19.64 -14.43 2.43
N VAL A 55 -20.31 -15.39 1.80
CA VAL A 55 -20.05 -16.81 2.02
C VAL A 55 -18.91 -17.24 1.12
N ASP A 56 -17.81 -17.70 1.70
CA ASP A 56 -16.57 -18.05 1.00
C ASP A 56 -16.45 -19.55 0.81
N GLY A 57 -16.40 -19.97 -0.44
CA GLY A 57 -16.26 -21.38 -0.81
C GLY A 57 -17.48 -22.26 -0.50
N ASP A 58 -17.24 -23.57 -0.60
CA ASP A 58 -18.24 -24.59 -0.34
C ASP A 58 -18.24 -25.07 1.12
N MET A 59 -19.35 -25.67 1.55
CA MET A 59 -19.43 -26.30 2.85
C MET A 59 -18.46 -27.50 2.94
N ALA A 60 -17.63 -27.53 3.99
CA ALA A 60 -16.73 -28.62 4.29
C ALA A 60 -17.37 -29.65 5.24
N PRO A 61 -17.48 -30.95 4.86
CA PRO A 61 -17.91 -31.99 5.80
C PRO A 61 -16.78 -32.24 6.81
N LEU A 62 -17.06 -32.02 8.09
CA LEU A 62 -16.13 -32.20 9.23
C LEU A 62 -16.35 -33.51 9.96
N SER A 63 -17.37 -34.30 9.59
CA SER A 63 -17.62 -35.64 10.10
C SER A 63 -17.86 -36.64 8.97
N LYS A 64 -17.59 -37.93 9.24
CA LYS A 64 -17.73 -39.01 8.24
C LYS A 64 -19.17 -39.17 7.71
N ASN A 65 -20.17 -38.85 8.51
CA ASN A 65 -21.60 -39.00 8.19
C ASN A 65 -22.29 -37.66 7.80
N GLY A 66 -21.50 -36.57 7.62
CA GLY A 66 -22.02 -35.26 7.21
C GLY A 66 -22.90 -34.55 8.26
N THR A 67 -22.91 -35.03 9.52
CA THR A 67 -23.69 -34.39 10.59
C THR A 67 -23.02 -33.15 11.19
N PHE A 68 -21.74 -32.94 10.88
CA PHE A 68 -20.99 -31.76 11.28
C PHE A 68 -20.35 -31.13 10.04
N ILE A 69 -20.69 -29.89 9.75
CA ILE A 69 -20.23 -29.13 8.60
C ILE A 69 -19.61 -27.81 9.03
N GLY A 70 -18.60 -27.35 8.30
CA GLY A 70 -18.01 -26.02 8.43
C GLY A 70 -18.30 -25.17 7.20
N HIS A 71 -18.42 -23.86 7.40
CA HIS A 71 -18.59 -22.90 6.33
C HIS A 71 -17.89 -21.59 6.73
N HIS A 72 -17.19 -20.95 5.79
CA HIS A 72 -16.58 -19.65 6.03
C HIS A 72 -17.56 -18.54 5.66
N ILE A 73 -17.76 -17.61 6.58
CA ILE A 73 -18.57 -16.41 6.38
C ILE A 73 -17.70 -15.20 6.68
N MET A 74 -17.44 -14.37 5.67
CA MET A 74 -16.72 -13.12 5.83
C MET A 74 -17.69 -12.00 6.19
N MET A 75 -17.38 -11.30 7.27
CA MET A 75 -18.13 -10.13 7.75
C MET A 75 -17.21 -8.91 7.74
N PRO A 76 -17.73 -7.71 7.45
CA PRO A 76 -16.98 -6.47 7.70
C PRO A 76 -16.54 -6.38 9.15
N ARG A 77 -15.37 -5.83 9.40
CA ARG A 77 -14.91 -5.57 10.77
C ARG A 77 -15.66 -4.36 11.35
N GLU A 78 -16.02 -4.46 12.61
CA GLU A 78 -16.50 -3.34 13.41
C GLU A 78 -15.29 -2.65 14.04
N GLY A 79 -14.81 -1.56 13.39
CA GLY A 79 -13.62 -0.83 13.82
C GLY A 79 -13.14 0.12 12.75
N VAL A 80 -11.94 0.64 12.93
CA VAL A 80 -11.30 1.62 12.04
C VAL A 80 -9.99 1.05 11.50
N ALA A 81 -9.69 1.32 10.23
CA ALA A 81 -8.39 1.01 9.65
C ALA A 81 -7.47 2.25 9.77
N ILE A 82 -6.41 2.12 10.55
CA ILE A 82 -5.42 3.17 10.77
C ILE A 82 -4.21 2.90 9.88
N HIS A 83 -3.93 3.81 8.94
CA HIS A 83 -2.86 3.69 7.96
C HIS A 83 -1.74 4.68 8.23
N ILE A 84 -0.61 4.22 8.73
CA ILE A 84 0.61 5.02 8.95
C ILE A 84 1.52 4.78 7.75
N ASN A 85 1.63 5.77 6.87
CA ASN A 85 2.25 5.63 5.56
C ASN A 85 3.63 6.26 5.48
N ALA A 86 4.47 5.72 4.58
CA ALA A 86 5.79 6.23 4.27
C ALA A 86 5.73 7.49 3.37
N PHE A 87 6.88 8.17 3.25
CA PHE A 87 6.99 9.45 2.53
C PHE A 87 7.07 9.28 1.00
N ASN A 88 7.54 8.15 0.53
CA ASN A 88 7.95 7.96 -0.86
C ASN A 88 6.81 7.79 -1.87
N PHE A 89 5.64 7.35 -1.40
CA PHE A 89 4.42 7.23 -2.20
C PHE A 89 3.22 7.83 -1.44
N PRO A 90 3.16 9.17 -1.29
CA PRO A 90 2.14 9.82 -0.46
C PRO A 90 0.71 9.62 -0.96
N ILE A 91 0.51 9.46 -2.27
CA ILE A 91 -0.80 9.22 -2.89
C ILE A 91 -1.07 7.72 -3.03
N TRP A 92 -0.16 6.97 -3.69
CA TRP A 92 -0.32 5.52 -3.85
C TRP A 92 -0.46 4.82 -2.50
N GLY A 93 0.48 5.07 -1.58
CA GLY A 93 0.49 4.39 -0.27
C GLY A 93 -0.79 4.60 0.55
N MET A 94 -1.49 5.72 0.35
CA MET A 94 -2.81 5.91 0.91
C MET A 94 -3.87 5.15 0.10
N LEU A 95 -3.94 5.38 -1.22
CA LEU A 95 -5.03 4.87 -2.05
C LEU A 95 -5.07 3.34 -2.11
N GLU A 96 -3.91 2.66 -2.14
CA GLU A 96 -3.86 1.19 -2.12
C GLU A 96 -4.50 0.60 -0.87
N LYS A 97 -4.35 1.26 0.28
CA LYS A 97 -4.88 0.79 1.57
C LYS A 97 -6.35 1.13 1.73
N ILE A 98 -6.71 2.41 1.54
CA ILE A 98 -8.10 2.83 1.73
C ILE A 98 -9.05 2.17 0.72
N SER A 99 -8.59 1.84 -0.49
CA SER A 99 -9.42 1.16 -1.48
C SER A 99 -9.87 -0.23 -1.03
N VAL A 100 -9.07 -0.91 -0.22
CA VAL A 100 -9.40 -2.23 0.35
C VAL A 100 -10.40 -2.10 1.50
N ASN A 101 -10.07 -1.28 2.50
CA ASN A 101 -10.92 -1.20 3.70
C ASN A 101 -12.28 -0.51 3.41
N LEU A 102 -12.33 0.50 2.54
CA LEU A 102 -13.59 1.13 2.12
C LEU A 102 -14.48 0.16 1.33
N MET A 103 -13.88 -0.71 0.50
CA MET A 103 -14.63 -1.79 -0.16
C MET A 103 -15.24 -2.78 0.83
N ALA A 104 -14.55 -3.02 1.95
CA ALA A 104 -15.03 -3.87 3.04
C ALA A 104 -15.98 -3.14 4.01
N GLY A 105 -16.31 -1.87 3.76
CA GLY A 105 -17.18 -1.08 4.64
C GLY A 105 -16.52 -0.58 5.92
N VAL A 106 -15.19 -0.59 6.00
CA VAL A 106 -14.42 -0.16 7.17
C VAL A 106 -13.89 1.26 6.95
N PRO A 107 -14.17 2.23 7.82
CA PRO A 107 -13.64 3.59 7.70
C PRO A 107 -12.14 3.63 7.93
N ALA A 108 -11.48 4.67 7.42
CA ALA A 108 -10.03 4.83 7.49
C ALA A 108 -9.61 6.12 8.19
N ILE A 109 -8.55 6.02 9.00
CA ILE A 109 -7.75 7.15 9.46
C ILE A 109 -6.38 7.04 8.80
N VAL A 110 -6.01 8.04 8.01
CA VAL A 110 -4.74 8.07 7.30
C VAL A 110 -3.77 9.02 8.00
N LYS A 111 -2.57 8.53 8.29
CA LYS A 111 -1.45 9.32 8.81
C LYS A 111 -0.28 9.24 7.83
N PRO A 112 -0.13 10.19 6.89
CA PRO A 112 1.00 10.24 5.98
C PRO A 112 2.30 10.64 6.70
N ALA A 113 3.43 10.39 6.06
CA ALA A 113 4.70 10.94 6.52
C ALA A 113 4.65 12.48 6.45
N THR A 114 5.13 13.15 7.51
CA THR A 114 5.00 14.61 7.66
C THR A 114 5.60 15.40 6.50
N ILE A 115 6.72 14.91 5.95
CA ILE A 115 7.46 15.63 4.90
C ILE A 115 6.70 15.74 3.57
N THR A 116 5.78 14.81 3.28
CA THR A 116 4.99 14.78 2.04
C THR A 116 3.48 14.81 2.29
N CYS A 117 3.06 15.10 3.53
CA CYS A 117 1.65 15.05 3.94
C CYS A 117 0.74 16.00 3.17
N TYR A 118 1.27 17.09 2.64
CA TYR A 118 0.51 18.07 1.85
C TYR A 118 -0.08 17.50 0.56
N LEU A 119 0.60 16.50 -0.06
CA LEU A 119 0.05 15.77 -1.20
C LEU A 119 -1.13 14.87 -0.80
N THR A 120 -0.96 14.14 0.30
CA THR A 120 -2.03 13.29 0.84
C THR A 120 -3.19 14.15 1.32
N GLU A 121 -2.92 15.29 1.94
CA GLU A 121 -3.94 16.24 2.42
C GLU A 121 -4.79 16.77 1.25
N MET A 122 -4.14 17.22 0.17
CA MET A 122 -4.84 17.66 -1.01
C MET A 122 -5.74 16.56 -1.60
N MET A 123 -5.23 15.32 -1.68
CA MET A 123 -6.01 14.19 -2.18
C MET A 123 -7.21 13.90 -1.27
N VAL A 124 -7.03 13.89 0.04
CA VAL A 124 -8.12 13.65 1.00
C VAL A 124 -9.17 14.75 0.93
N ARG A 125 -8.75 15.99 0.80
CA ARG A 125 -9.67 17.13 0.63
C ARG A 125 -10.54 16.95 -0.62
N GLU A 126 -9.95 16.65 -1.76
CA GLU A 126 -10.68 16.40 -3.01
C GLU A 126 -11.63 15.18 -2.90
N ILE A 127 -11.26 14.17 -2.13
CA ILE A 127 -12.14 13.02 -1.86
C ILE A 127 -13.34 13.45 -1.00
N VAL A 128 -13.10 14.18 0.08
CA VAL A 128 -14.15 14.65 1.01
C VAL A 128 -15.09 15.62 0.30
N ASP A 129 -14.54 16.63 -0.38
CA ASP A 129 -15.30 17.65 -1.10
C ASP A 129 -16.15 17.10 -2.24
N SER A 130 -15.79 15.90 -2.75
CA SER A 130 -16.59 15.22 -3.78
C SER A 130 -17.90 14.62 -3.27
N GLU A 131 -18.06 14.47 -1.96
CA GLU A 131 -19.21 13.84 -1.29
C GLU A 131 -19.54 12.42 -1.82
N ILE A 132 -18.58 11.76 -2.50
CA ILE A 132 -18.75 10.39 -3.05
C ILE A 132 -18.75 9.35 -1.93
N LEU A 133 -17.95 9.57 -0.90
CA LEU A 133 -17.90 8.72 0.28
C LEU A 133 -18.82 9.26 1.37
N PRO A 134 -19.46 8.38 2.16
CA PRO A 134 -20.20 8.82 3.34
C PRO A 134 -19.31 9.61 4.30
N GLU A 135 -19.90 10.55 5.03
CA GLU A 135 -19.22 11.31 6.07
C GLU A 135 -18.54 10.38 7.09
N GLY A 136 -17.30 10.71 7.49
CA GLY A 136 -16.52 9.91 8.43
C GLY A 136 -15.81 8.69 7.83
N SER A 137 -16.09 8.31 6.57
CA SER A 137 -15.43 7.15 5.93
C SER A 137 -13.92 7.31 5.79
N LEU A 138 -13.43 8.54 5.64
CA LEU A 138 -12.01 8.86 5.49
C LEU A 138 -11.65 10.08 6.33
N GLN A 139 -10.64 9.90 7.18
CA GLN A 139 -10.11 10.95 8.04
C GLN A 139 -8.59 11.04 7.88
N LEU A 140 -8.01 12.22 8.15
CA LEU A 140 -6.59 12.49 7.97
C LEU A 140 -5.97 13.11 9.22
N ILE A 141 -4.79 12.64 9.59
CA ILE A 141 -3.96 13.26 10.64
C ILE A 141 -2.62 13.67 10.02
N CYS A 142 -2.43 14.97 9.78
CA CYS A 142 -1.13 15.53 9.42
C CYS A 142 -0.34 15.86 10.68
N GLY A 143 0.90 15.39 10.77
CA GLY A 143 1.79 15.60 11.91
C GLY A 143 2.10 14.36 12.71
N SER A 144 2.22 14.46 14.03
CA SER A 144 2.59 13.35 14.91
C SER A 144 1.44 12.34 15.08
N ALA A 145 1.77 11.05 15.01
CA ALA A 145 0.85 9.96 15.35
C ALA A 145 0.95 9.52 16.83
N ARG A 146 1.64 10.32 17.68
CA ARG A 146 1.74 9.98 19.11
C ARG A 146 0.33 9.90 19.71
N GLY A 147 0.08 8.82 20.44
CA GLY A 147 -1.21 8.57 21.08
C GLY A 147 -2.29 7.94 20.20
N ILE A 148 -2.11 7.86 18.87
CA ILE A 148 -3.14 7.23 18.02
C ILE A 148 -3.29 5.74 18.34
N ILE A 149 -2.17 5.04 18.55
CA ILE A 149 -2.18 3.60 18.88
C ILE A 149 -2.66 3.36 20.29
N ASP A 150 -2.49 4.32 21.20
CA ASP A 150 -2.95 4.20 22.59
C ASP A 150 -4.48 4.20 22.71
N ASN A 151 -5.19 4.60 21.65
CA ASN A 151 -6.65 4.67 21.59
C ASN A 151 -7.31 3.58 20.73
N VAL A 152 -6.53 2.64 20.20
CA VAL A 152 -7.11 1.55 19.38
C VAL A 152 -7.92 0.58 20.25
N GLU A 153 -8.97 0.02 19.63
CA GLU A 153 -9.87 -0.95 20.25
C GLU A 153 -9.92 -2.26 19.49
N THR A 154 -10.52 -3.28 20.12
CA THR A 154 -10.76 -4.57 19.47
C THR A 154 -11.59 -4.38 18.20
N GLY A 155 -11.13 -4.95 17.09
CA GLY A 155 -11.75 -4.76 15.78
C GLY A 155 -10.99 -3.78 14.89
N ASP A 156 -10.22 -2.84 15.45
CA ASP A 156 -9.36 -1.95 14.66
C ASP A 156 -8.23 -2.69 13.96
N ILE A 157 -7.71 -2.08 12.90
CA ILE A 157 -6.56 -2.56 12.15
C ILE A 157 -5.54 -1.42 12.07
N VAL A 158 -4.27 -1.72 12.35
CA VAL A 158 -3.17 -0.79 12.11
C VAL A 158 -2.30 -1.33 10.98
N THR A 159 -2.04 -0.50 9.98
CA THR A 159 -1.03 -0.78 8.97
C THR A 159 0.09 0.25 9.05
N PHE A 160 1.30 -0.21 8.93
CA PHE A 160 2.49 0.64 8.95
C PHE A 160 3.37 0.33 7.74
N THR A 161 3.79 1.38 7.04
CA THR A 161 4.84 1.30 6.01
C THR A 161 5.93 2.30 6.34
N GLY A 162 7.17 1.85 6.50
CA GLY A 162 8.30 2.70 6.86
C GLY A 162 9.55 1.93 7.30
N SER A 163 10.35 2.52 8.20
CA SER A 163 11.54 1.85 8.72
C SER A 163 11.21 0.73 9.71
N ALA A 164 12.01 -0.34 9.70
CA ALA A 164 11.84 -1.45 10.64
C ALA A 164 11.90 -0.99 12.10
N SER A 165 12.81 -0.07 12.44
CA SER A 165 12.91 0.46 13.80
C SER A 165 11.63 1.14 14.29
N THR A 166 11.01 1.98 13.45
CA THR A 166 9.74 2.62 13.78
C THR A 166 8.61 1.59 13.85
N GLY A 167 8.54 0.66 12.89
CA GLY A 167 7.53 -0.39 12.88
C GLY A 167 7.59 -1.28 14.13
N MET A 168 8.79 -1.68 14.55
CA MET A 168 9.00 -2.46 15.77
C MET A 168 8.59 -1.68 17.02
N MET A 169 8.93 -0.40 17.10
CA MET A 169 8.51 0.47 18.21
C MET A 169 6.98 0.57 18.30
N LEU A 170 6.30 0.77 17.19
CA LEU A 170 4.84 0.83 17.14
C LEU A 170 4.20 -0.52 17.50
N LYS A 171 4.73 -1.61 16.93
CA LYS A 171 4.23 -2.97 17.16
C LYS A 171 4.38 -3.42 18.62
N ALA A 172 5.37 -2.90 19.34
CA ALA A 172 5.59 -3.18 20.75
C ALA A 172 4.64 -2.44 21.70
N ASN A 173 3.71 -1.61 21.17
CA ASN A 173 2.75 -0.90 22.01
C ASN A 173 1.83 -1.89 22.75
N PRO A 174 1.76 -1.85 24.08
CA PRO A 174 0.96 -2.79 24.88
C PRO A 174 -0.52 -2.81 24.49
N ARG A 175 -1.06 -1.68 24.02
CA ARG A 175 -2.47 -1.57 23.62
C ARG A 175 -2.83 -2.50 22.47
N LEU A 176 -1.91 -2.70 21.50
CA LEU A 176 -2.13 -3.63 20.39
C LEU A 176 -2.30 -5.07 20.88
N ILE A 177 -1.52 -5.46 21.89
CA ILE A 177 -1.58 -6.80 22.49
C ILE A 177 -2.84 -6.94 23.34
N GLU A 178 -3.10 -5.98 24.22
CA GLU A 178 -4.25 -5.96 25.13
C GLU A 178 -5.59 -6.06 24.38
N LYS A 179 -5.69 -5.36 23.26
CA LYS A 179 -6.91 -5.31 22.45
C LYS A 179 -6.94 -6.29 21.28
N ALA A 180 -5.91 -7.13 21.13
CA ALA A 180 -5.76 -8.07 20.03
C ALA A 180 -5.90 -7.40 18.65
N VAL A 181 -5.34 -6.19 18.50
CA VAL A 181 -5.41 -5.40 17.26
C VAL A 181 -4.50 -6.00 16.20
N SER A 182 -5.02 -6.18 15.00
CA SER A 182 -4.22 -6.62 13.86
C SER A 182 -3.23 -5.54 13.46
N PHE A 183 -1.92 -5.86 13.46
CA PHE A 183 -0.86 -4.95 13.05
C PHE A 183 -0.12 -5.53 11.84
N ASN A 184 -0.29 -4.89 10.67
CA ASN A 184 0.43 -5.23 9.45
C ASN A 184 1.60 -4.27 9.26
N MET A 185 2.82 -4.81 9.11
CA MET A 185 4.05 -4.04 8.97
C MET A 185 4.75 -4.37 7.66
N GLU A 186 4.87 -3.35 6.81
CA GLU A 186 5.76 -3.35 5.66
C GLU A 186 6.96 -2.45 5.98
N ALA A 187 8.14 -3.05 6.10
CA ALA A 187 9.31 -2.32 6.53
C ALA A 187 10.59 -2.82 5.87
N ASP A 188 11.40 -1.87 5.43
CA ASP A 188 12.69 -2.06 4.79
C ASP A 188 12.65 -3.02 3.57
N SER A 189 13.75 -3.12 2.85
CA SER A 189 13.89 -4.09 1.76
C SER A 189 15.37 -4.33 1.45
N LEU A 190 15.66 -5.55 0.97
CA LEU A 190 16.98 -5.98 0.55
C LEU A 190 16.90 -6.64 -0.84
N ASN A 191 16.14 -6.04 -1.75
CA ASN A 191 15.94 -6.58 -3.09
C ASN A 191 17.28 -6.78 -3.81
N CYS A 192 17.43 -7.93 -4.45
CA CYS A 192 18.60 -8.23 -5.27
C CYS A 192 18.21 -8.44 -6.73
N SER A 193 19.18 -8.18 -7.61
CA SER A 193 19.17 -8.61 -8.99
C SER A 193 20.34 -9.58 -9.19
N VAL A 194 20.07 -10.71 -9.83
CA VAL A 194 21.05 -11.79 -10.00
C VAL A 194 21.28 -12.04 -11.48
N LEU A 195 22.54 -11.98 -11.93
CA LEU A 195 22.95 -12.26 -13.30
C LEU A 195 23.39 -13.72 -13.41
N GLY A 196 22.89 -14.45 -14.40
CA GLY A 196 23.32 -15.82 -14.70
C GLY A 196 24.71 -15.85 -15.33
N GLU A 197 25.41 -16.98 -15.22
CA GLU A 197 26.78 -17.14 -15.74
C GLU A 197 26.86 -17.11 -17.28
N ASP A 198 25.78 -17.40 -17.95
CA ASP A 198 25.59 -17.44 -19.40
C ASP A 198 25.19 -16.08 -20.00
N ALA A 199 24.71 -15.15 -19.19
CA ALA A 199 24.37 -13.80 -19.58
C ALA A 199 25.64 -12.91 -19.61
N VAL A 200 26.38 -12.97 -20.71
CA VAL A 200 27.64 -12.24 -20.92
C VAL A 200 27.44 -10.98 -21.78
N PRO A 201 28.37 -10.00 -21.76
CA PRO A 201 28.31 -8.83 -22.63
C PRO A 201 28.02 -9.16 -24.10
N GLY A 202 27.03 -8.46 -24.68
CA GLY A 202 26.54 -8.71 -26.04
C GLY A 202 25.38 -9.68 -26.15
N THR A 203 24.94 -10.28 -25.05
CA THR A 203 23.67 -11.01 -25.00
C THR A 203 22.51 -10.09 -24.62
N ALA A 204 21.30 -10.40 -25.10
CA ALA A 204 20.10 -9.62 -24.78
C ALA A 204 19.78 -9.62 -23.29
N GLU A 205 20.05 -10.73 -22.60
CA GLU A 205 19.85 -10.89 -21.17
C GLU A 205 20.78 -9.99 -20.35
N PHE A 206 22.06 -9.86 -20.76
CA PHE A 206 23.02 -8.94 -20.14
C PHE A 206 22.56 -7.48 -20.28
N ASP A 207 22.24 -7.07 -21.51
CA ASP A 207 21.80 -5.70 -21.79
C ASP A 207 20.51 -5.34 -21.02
N LEU A 208 19.57 -6.28 -20.93
CA LEU A 208 18.35 -6.12 -20.16
C LEU A 208 18.64 -6.00 -18.68
N PHE A 209 19.54 -6.83 -18.13
CA PHE A 209 19.95 -6.79 -16.73
C PHE A 209 20.52 -5.43 -16.35
N ILE A 210 21.47 -4.91 -17.12
CA ILE A 210 22.08 -3.59 -16.89
C ILE A 210 21.00 -2.50 -16.90
N LYS A 211 20.15 -2.50 -17.91
CA LYS A 211 19.08 -1.51 -18.07
C LYS A 211 18.10 -1.52 -16.90
N GLU A 212 17.66 -2.69 -16.46
CA GLU A 212 16.70 -2.81 -15.35
C GLU A 212 17.34 -2.50 -13.99
N VAL A 213 18.58 -2.89 -13.76
CA VAL A 213 19.34 -2.50 -12.56
C VAL A 213 19.46 -0.99 -12.48
N GLN A 214 19.92 -0.33 -13.56
CA GLN A 214 20.03 1.12 -13.63
C GLN A 214 18.69 1.81 -13.36
N ARG A 215 17.64 1.33 -14.00
CA ARG A 215 16.28 1.85 -13.82
C ARG A 215 15.81 1.72 -12.36
N GLU A 216 15.96 0.54 -11.77
CA GLU A 216 15.50 0.26 -10.41
C GLU A 216 16.27 1.04 -9.34
N MET A 217 17.52 1.38 -9.61
CA MET A 217 18.34 2.22 -8.73
C MET A 217 18.00 3.71 -8.86
N THR A 218 17.52 4.17 -10.02
CA THR A 218 17.37 5.62 -10.32
C THR A 218 15.94 6.13 -10.23
N VAL A 219 14.94 5.32 -10.57
CA VAL A 219 13.53 5.71 -10.45
C VAL A 219 13.19 6.15 -9.03
N LYS A 220 12.55 7.31 -8.89
CA LYS A 220 12.27 7.98 -7.61
C LYS A 220 13.53 8.21 -6.76
N ALA A 221 14.69 8.42 -7.40
CA ALA A 221 15.99 8.52 -6.73
C ALA A 221 16.28 7.29 -5.83
N GLY A 222 15.83 6.11 -6.22
CA GLY A 222 15.94 4.88 -5.44
C GLY A 222 15.05 4.80 -4.19
N GLN A 223 14.12 5.74 -4.03
CA GLN A 223 13.23 5.83 -2.85
C GLN A 223 11.98 4.99 -3.05
N LYS A 224 12.13 3.71 -3.34
CA LYS A 224 11.03 2.77 -3.44
C LYS A 224 11.37 1.42 -2.80
N CYS A 225 10.35 0.72 -2.32
CA CYS A 225 10.50 -0.58 -1.67
C CYS A 225 11.08 -1.65 -2.59
N THR A 226 10.87 -1.53 -3.91
CA THR A 226 11.37 -2.45 -4.95
C THR A 226 12.75 -2.08 -5.49
N ALA A 227 13.36 -0.96 -5.09
CA ALA A 227 14.67 -0.55 -5.57
C ALA A 227 15.71 -1.65 -5.32
N VAL A 228 16.54 -1.95 -6.33
CA VAL A 228 17.64 -2.91 -6.20
C VAL A 228 18.66 -2.37 -5.19
N ARG A 229 18.97 -3.19 -4.19
CA ARG A 229 19.96 -2.89 -3.13
C ARG A 229 21.20 -3.75 -3.21
N ARG A 230 21.09 -4.89 -3.90
CA ARG A 230 22.17 -5.86 -4.09
C ARG A 230 22.20 -6.30 -5.54
N ILE A 231 23.37 -6.23 -6.15
CA ILE A 231 23.63 -6.70 -7.51
C ILE A 231 24.58 -7.89 -7.35
N ILE A 232 24.11 -9.07 -7.69
CA ILE A 232 24.85 -10.33 -7.55
C ILE A 232 25.20 -10.83 -8.94
N VAL A 233 26.49 -10.87 -9.24
CA VAL A 233 27.02 -11.23 -10.56
C VAL A 233 28.15 -12.24 -10.40
N PRO A 234 28.41 -13.09 -11.41
CA PRO A 234 29.60 -13.93 -11.46
C PRO A 234 30.88 -13.07 -11.37
N GLU A 235 31.88 -13.53 -10.63
CA GLU A 235 33.13 -12.79 -10.40
C GLU A 235 33.78 -12.31 -11.72
N LYS A 236 33.74 -13.15 -12.75
CA LYS A 236 34.27 -12.85 -14.08
C LYS A 236 33.57 -11.69 -14.82
N LEU A 237 32.38 -11.30 -14.39
CA LEU A 237 31.53 -10.25 -15.02
C LEU A 237 31.44 -8.97 -14.19
N VAL A 238 32.13 -8.89 -13.07
CA VAL A 238 32.06 -7.73 -12.17
C VAL A 238 32.46 -6.43 -12.90
N GLU A 239 33.59 -6.46 -13.62
CA GLU A 239 34.10 -5.28 -14.36
C GLU A 239 33.17 -4.87 -15.52
N ASP A 240 32.45 -5.81 -16.13
CA ASP A 240 31.52 -5.52 -17.22
C ASP A 240 30.20 -4.91 -16.74
N VAL A 241 29.87 -5.06 -15.45
CA VAL A 241 28.62 -4.56 -14.85
C VAL A 241 28.82 -3.23 -14.15
N GLN A 242 30.04 -2.85 -13.75
CA GLN A 242 30.36 -1.59 -13.08
C GLN A 242 30.35 -0.38 -14.06
#